data_73aaa6adf5d4dcfa8dd86239466aaeaa
#
_entry.id   73aaa6adf5d4dcfa8dd86239466aaeaa
#
_cell.length_a   1.000
_cell.length_b   1.000
_cell.length_c   1.000
_cell.angle_alpha   90.00
_cell.angle_beta   90.00
_cell.angle_gamma   90.00
#
_symmetry.space_group_name_H-M   'P 1'
#
loop_
_entity.id
_entity.type
_entity.pdbx_description
1 polymer ?
#
loop_
_entity_poly.entity_id
_entity_poly.type
_entity_poly.pdbx_seq_one_letter_code
_entity_poly.pdbx_strand_id
1 'polypeptide(L)'
;MRHNMKLQTKPFEAIANGSKTIELRLFDEKRQQVMVGDEIEFTELSESKRKVLTKVVALHRFSSFKELYNTLPLDKCGYSKSEINNASPEDMDVYYPIEEQRQYGVIGIELMLVDVNEAGTVTIETENLLLRRFTIEDAESMFKNWASDSEVTKYLSWTPHKDVDETVGIISEWIKEYDDPDRYQWAIELKSISEPIGSIGVVRYAKEKQSAEIGYCIGKAFWHKGYTSEALVAVLNYLFKATDFNRIFARHDVRNPNSGKVMLKSGMKYEGTLREAGLSNSGEKISLSVCSILRSEWE
;
A
#
# COMPACT_ATOMS: atom_id res chain seq x y z
N MET A 1 -2.02 5.85 21.04
CA MET A 1 -3.51 5.98 20.98
C MET A 1 -3.91 6.55 19.63
N ARG A 2 -5.18 6.34 19.14
CA ARG A 2 -5.64 6.95 17.88
C ARG A 2 -6.66 8.05 18.17
N HIS A 3 -6.43 9.23 17.59
CA HIS A 3 -7.31 10.40 17.67
C HIS A 3 -7.97 10.65 16.33
N ASN A 4 -9.18 11.23 16.33
CA ASN A 4 -9.89 11.59 15.10
C ASN A 4 -10.03 13.11 15.01
N MET A 5 -9.62 13.70 13.89
CA MET A 5 -9.74 15.12 13.59
C MET A 5 -10.35 15.33 12.20
N LYS A 6 -10.93 16.50 11.98
CA LYS A 6 -11.52 16.87 10.68
C LYS A 6 -10.77 18.04 10.09
N LEU A 7 -10.64 18.06 8.75
CA LEU A 7 -9.97 19.10 7.98
C LEU A 7 -10.81 19.52 6.78
N GLN A 8 -10.71 20.79 6.42
CA GLN A 8 -11.13 21.28 5.12
C GLN A 8 -10.27 20.67 4.01
N THR A 9 -10.76 20.67 2.77
CA THR A 9 -10.09 20.04 1.60
C THR A 9 -8.64 20.51 1.43
N LYS A 10 -8.38 21.84 1.44
CA LYS A 10 -7.02 22.37 1.21
C LYS A 10 -5.99 21.86 2.24
N PRO A 11 -6.18 22.00 3.57
CA PRO A 11 -5.23 21.44 4.53
C PRO A 11 -5.19 19.92 4.54
N PHE A 12 -6.28 19.23 4.20
CA PHE A 12 -6.30 17.77 4.05
C PHE A 12 -5.37 17.32 2.91
N GLU A 13 -5.51 17.91 1.72
CA GLU A 13 -4.65 17.62 0.55
C GLU A 13 -3.17 17.88 0.87
N ALA A 14 -2.88 18.98 1.57
CA ALA A 14 -1.51 19.33 1.92
C ALA A 14 -0.87 18.33 2.90
N ILE A 15 -1.65 17.76 3.83
CA ILE A 15 -1.17 16.65 4.68
C ILE A 15 -1.05 15.37 3.86
N ALA A 16 -2.05 15.02 3.04
CA ALA A 16 -2.06 13.79 2.26
C ALA A 16 -0.91 13.68 1.25
N ASN A 17 -0.45 14.81 0.70
CA ASN A 17 0.70 14.85 -0.23
C ASN A 17 2.04 15.15 0.46
N GLY A 18 2.06 15.28 1.81
CA GLY A 18 3.28 15.51 2.59
C GLY A 18 3.82 16.94 2.58
N SER A 19 3.17 17.90 1.89
CA SER A 19 3.63 19.30 1.87
C SER A 19 3.35 20.04 3.16
N LYS A 20 2.35 19.60 3.95
CA LYS A 20 2.06 20.10 5.30
C LYS A 20 2.38 19.02 6.32
N THR A 21 3.36 19.28 7.16
CA THR A 21 3.79 18.35 8.22
C THR A 21 3.53 18.90 9.62
N ILE A 22 2.99 20.10 9.78
CA ILE A 22 2.61 20.67 11.07
C ILE A 22 1.16 21.15 11.00
N GLU A 23 0.28 20.52 11.80
CA GLU A 23 -1.11 20.94 11.96
C GLU A 23 -1.26 21.89 13.13
N LEU A 24 -1.97 23.01 12.90
CA LEU A 24 -2.16 24.08 13.88
C LEU A 24 -3.52 23.98 14.56
N ARG A 25 -3.54 23.97 15.89
CA ARG A 25 -4.77 23.83 16.70
C ARG A 25 -4.72 24.65 17.98
N LEU A 26 -5.91 24.87 18.60
CA LEU A 26 -5.96 25.21 20.02
C LEU A 26 -5.43 24.05 20.88
N PHE A 27 -4.79 24.36 21.99
CA PHE A 27 -4.35 23.37 22.97
C PHE A 27 -5.46 23.11 23.99
N ASP A 28 -6.70 22.85 23.50
CA ASP A 28 -7.88 22.53 24.29
C ASP A 28 -7.77 21.16 24.96
N GLU A 29 -8.75 20.82 25.79
CA GLU A 29 -8.79 19.58 26.57
C GLU A 29 -8.66 18.33 25.68
N LYS A 30 -9.18 18.35 24.46
CA LYS A 30 -9.08 17.25 23.50
C LYS A 30 -7.65 17.10 22.97
N ARG A 31 -6.94 18.20 22.68
CA ARG A 31 -5.57 18.19 22.13
C ARG A 31 -4.52 18.01 23.23
N GLN A 32 -4.88 18.27 24.50
CA GLN A 32 -4.03 17.95 25.65
C GLN A 32 -3.82 16.44 25.86
N GLN A 33 -4.68 15.61 25.28
CA GLN A 33 -4.58 14.16 25.35
C GLN A 33 -3.64 13.58 24.28
N VAL A 34 -3.24 14.37 23.28
CA VAL A 34 -2.35 13.92 22.20
C VAL A 34 -0.92 13.85 22.71
N MET A 35 -0.26 12.71 22.48
CA MET A 35 1.13 12.45 22.86
C MET A 35 1.98 12.12 21.62
N VAL A 36 3.29 12.35 21.75
CA VAL A 36 4.25 11.88 20.74
C VAL A 36 4.17 10.36 20.63
N GLY A 37 4.10 9.87 19.40
CA GLY A 37 3.90 8.44 19.10
C GLY A 37 2.45 8.04 18.87
N ASP A 38 1.47 8.90 19.23
CA ASP A 38 0.06 8.68 18.93
C ASP A 38 -0.23 8.81 17.42
N GLU A 39 -1.33 8.23 16.99
CA GLU A 39 -1.85 8.35 15.62
C GLU A 39 -2.99 9.37 15.57
N ILE A 40 -3.06 10.13 14.48
CA ILE A 40 -4.20 11.00 14.19
C ILE A 40 -4.78 10.63 12.83
N GLU A 41 -6.03 10.18 12.81
CA GLU A 41 -6.80 10.00 11.58
C GLU A 41 -7.51 11.31 11.23
N PHE A 42 -7.12 11.95 10.15
CA PHE A 42 -7.82 13.11 9.60
C PHE A 42 -8.88 12.67 8.61
N THR A 43 -10.09 13.20 8.76
CA THR A 43 -11.19 13.01 7.81
C THR A 43 -11.45 14.33 7.09
N GLU A 44 -11.51 14.27 5.76
CA GLU A 44 -11.86 15.42 4.93
C GLU A 44 -13.32 15.84 5.14
N LEU A 45 -13.56 17.15 5.24
CA LEU A 45 -14.90 17.76 5.30
C LEU A 45 -15.47 17.96 3.88
N SER A 46 -15.57 16.89 3.11
CA SER A 46 -16.15 16.85 1.77
C SER A 46 -17.13 15.69 1.67
N GLU A 47 -17.86 15.57 0.55
CA GLU A 47 -18.75 14.43 0.29
C GLU A 47 -18.02 13.10 0.23
N SER A 48 -16.77 13.12 -0.27
CA SER A 48 -15.91 11.93 -0.39
C SER A 48 -15.43 11.37 0.95
N LYS A 49 -15.38 12.21 2.02
CA LYS A 49 -14.94 11.84 3.37
C LYS A 49 -13.63 11.06 3.39
N ARG A 50 -12.69 11.39 2.49
CA ARG A 50 -11.37 10.75 2.45
C ARG A 50 -10.68 10.83 3.81
N LYS A 51 -9.82 9.88 4.09
CA LYS A 51 -9.09 9.78 5.36
C LYS A 51 -7.60 9.74 5.10
N VAL A 52 -6.83 10.32 6.01
CA VAL A 52 -5.38 10.21 6.05
C VAL A 52 -4.94 9.94 7.49
N LEU A 53 -4.06 8.96 7.68
CA LEU A 53 -3.50 8.62 8.97
C LEU A 53 -2.10 9.23 9.11
N THR A 54 -1.84 9.82 10.26
CA THR A 54 -0.54 10.40 10.59
C THR A 54 -0.10 9.93 11.97
N LYS A 55 1.22 9.94 12.19
CA LYS A 55 1.83 9.71 13.50
C LYS A 55 2.38 11.01 14.05
N VAL A 56 2.11 11.30 15.31
CA VAL A 56 2.65 12.47 16.01
C VAL A 56 4.13 12.25 16.29
N VAL A 57 4.99 13.12 15.75
CA VAL A 57 6.45 13.04 15.94
C VAL A 57 6.96 14.11 16.89
N ALA A 58 6.29 15.26 16.99
CA ALA A 58 6.58 16.31 17.98
C ALA A 58 5.34 17.14 18.30
N LEU A 59 5.37 17.82 19.45
CA LEU A 59 4.33 18.73 19.93
C LEU A 59 4.97 20.05 20.33
N HIS A 60 4.60 21.16 19.67
CA HIS A 60 5.11 22.49 19.88
C HIS A 60 4.02 23.38 20.49
N ARG A 61 4.15 23.73 21.77
CA ARG A 61 3.14 24.50 22.52
C ARG A 61 3.54 25.96 22.62
N PHE A 62 2.56 26.85 22.41
CA PHE A 62 2.75 28.31 22.45
C PHE A 62 1.58 28.98 23.16
N SER A 63 1.81 30.21 23.65
CA SER A 63 0.78 31.02 24.30
C SER A 63 -0.21 31.63 23.29
N SER A 64 0.18 31.78 22.04
CA SER A 64 -0.63 32.40 20.97
C SER A 64 -0.15 31.99 19.58
N PHE A 65 -1.02 32.16 18.57
CA PHE A 65 -0.61 31.99 17.18
C PHE A 65 0.49 32.97 16.75
N LYS A 66 0.56 34.17 17.35
CA LYS A 66 1.65 35.10 17.07
C LYS A 66 3.02 34.54 17.44
N GLU A 67 3.14 33.93 18.59
CA GLU A 67 4.37 33.25 19.02
C GLU A 67 4.69 32.06 18.11
N LEU A 68 3.69 31.24 17.78
CA LEU A 68 3.79 30.07 16.93
C LEU A 68 4.29 30.46 15.53
N TYR A 69 3.70 31.50 14.89
CA TYR A 69 4.07 31.95 13.54
C TYR A 69 5.49 32.50 13.46
N ASN A 70 5.98 33.09 14.56
CA ASN A 70 7.36 33.57 14.65
C ASN A 70 8.38 32.45 14.88
N THR A 71 7.93 31.24 15.27
CA THR A 71 8.81 30.18 15.71
C THR A 71 8.83 29.00 14.74
N LEU A 72 7.67 28.60 14.22
CA LEU A 72 7.56 27.44 13.34
C LEU A 72 7.76 27.79 11.86
N PRO A 73 8.33 26.88 11.04
CA PRO A 73 8.43 27.05 9.60
C PRO A 73 7.05 26.99 8.96
N LEU A 74 6.56 28.13 8.46
CA LEU A 74 5.18 28.26 7.95
C LEU A 74 4.93 27.45 6.67
N ASP A 75 5.96 27.15 5.89
CA ASP A 75 5.88 26.21 4.76
C ASP A 75 5.43 24.82 5.23
N LYS A 76 5.94 24.34 6.36
CA LYS A 76 5.51 23.08 6.97
C LYS A 76 4.12 23.17 7.61
N CYS A 77 3.62 24.38 7.88
CA CYS A 77 2.26 24.60 8.39
C CYS A 77 1.20 24.67 7.28
N GLY A 78 1.60 24.55 6.01
CA GLY A 78 0.71 24.49 4.86
C GLY A 78 0.58 25.81 4.07
N TYR A 79 1.46 26.76 4.31
CA TYR A 79 1.58 27.98 3.51
C TYR A 79 2.52 27.76 2.33
N SER A 80 2.10 28.13 1.12
CA SER A 80 2.98 28.12 -0.04
C SER A 80 4.02 29.26 0.05
N LYS A 81 5.10 29.15 -0.72
CA LYS A 81 6.14 30.21 -0.77
C LYS A 81 5.60 31.60 -1.09
N SER A 82 4.53 31.71 -1.87
CA SER A 82 3.87 32.96 -2.19
C SER A 82 2.97 33.48 -1.06
N GLU A 83 2.43 32.59 -0.23
CA GLU A 83 1.54 32.95 0.88
C GLU A 83 2.32 33.33 2.15
N ILE A 84 3.52 32.80 2.37
CA ILE A 84 4.32 33.05 3.59
C ILE A 84 4.56 34.54 3.86
N ASN A 85 4.82 35.33 2.82
CA ASN A 85 5.08 36.78 2.96
C ASN A 85 3.85 37.58 3.42
N ASN A 86 2.65 37.00 3.25
CA ASN A 86 1.38 37.63 3.62
C ASN A 86 0.68 36.87 4.77
N ALA A 87 1.30 35.81 5.27
CA ALA A 87 0.73 35.02 6.36
C ALA A 87 0.69 35.81 7.65
N SER A 88 -0.45 35.86 8.30
CA SER A 88 -0.67 36.56 9.54
C SER A 88 -1.26 35.65 10.62
N PRO A 89 -0.85 35.80 11.90
CA PRO A 89 -1.49 35.10 13.01
C PRO A 89 -3.00 35.31 13.08
N GLU A 90 -3.49 36.47 12.62
CA GLU A 90 -4.91 36.80 12.55
C GLU A 90 -5.68 35.91 11.54
N ASP A 91 -5.01 35.23 10.61
CA ASP A 91 -5.63 34.24 9.73
C ASP A 91 -6.32 33.11 10.51
N MET A 92 -5.84 32.87 11.74
CA MET A 92 -6.37 31.84 12.62
C MET A 92 -7.59 32.29 13.43
N ASP A 93 -7.88 33.60 13.51
CA ASP A 93 -9.01 34.13 14.28
C ASP A 93 -10.35 33.74 13.69
N VAL A 94 -10.39 33.45 12.38
CA VAL A 94 -11.58 32.92 11.70
C VAL A 94 -11.97 31.52 12.21
N TYR A 95 -10.99 30.74 12.67
CA TYR A 95 -11.17 29.37 13.15
C TYR A 95 -11.24 29.29 14.68
N TYR A 96 -10.54 30.20 15.38
CA TYR A 96 -10.36 30.15 16.83
C TYR A 96 -10.49 31.57 17.43
N PRO A 97 -11.58 31.87 18.17
CA PRO A 97 -11.76 33.15 18.85
C PRO A 97 -10.60 33.49 19.78
N ILE A 98 -10.23 34.77 19.86
CA ILE A 98 -9.09 35.25 20.65
C ILE A 98 -9.22 34.86 22.15
N GLU A 99 -10.43 34.84 22.67
CA GLU A 99 -10.70 34.40 24.04
C GLU A 99 -10.29 32.96 24.28
N GLU A 100 -10.60 32.08 23.35
CA GLU A 100 -10.22 30.65 23.43
C GLU A 100 -8.71 30.47 23.27
N GLN A 101 -8.07 31.25 22.38
CA GLN A 101 -6.61 31.24 22.25
C GLN A 101 -5.93 31.63 23.57
N ARG A 102 -6.45 32.64 24.27
CA ARG A 102 -5.94 33.08 25.58
C ARG A 102 -6.19 32.05 26.67
N GLN A 103 -7.31 31.35 26.63
CA GLN A 103 -7.70 30.37 27.64
C GLN A 103 -6.86 29.10 27.53
N TYR A 104 -6.67 28.57 26.33
CA TYR A 104 -6.07 27.25 26.09
C TYR A 104 -4.62 27.29 25.59
N GLY A 105 -4.20 28.42 25.01
CA GLY A 105 -2.98 28.45 24.21
C GLY A 105 -3.16 27.71 22.87
N VAL A 106 -2.09 27.52 22.14
CA VAL A 106 -2.08 26.91 20.81
C VAL A 106 -0.98 25.85 20.68
N ILE A 107 -1.17 24.94 19.73
CA ILE A 107 -0.23 23.85 19.51
C ILE A 107 0.01 23.64 18.01
N GLY A 108 1.29 23.48 17.63
CA GLY A 108 1.71 22.88 16.38
C GLY A 108 1.93 21.37 16.61
N ILE A 109 1.16 20.53 15.95
CA ILE A 109 1.30 19.08 16.01
C ILE A 109 2.13 18.66 14.81
N GLU A 110 3.37 18.25 15.03
CA GLU A 110 4.25 17.77 13.95
C GLU A 110 3.90 16.32 13.64
N LEU A 111 3.70 16.07 12.35
CA LEU A 111 3.11 14.86 11.81
C LEU A 111 4.07 14.21 10.82
N MET A 112 4.18 12.91 10.90
CA MET A 112 4.67 12.07 9.82
C MET A 112 3.46 11.38 9.21
N LEU A 113 3.31 11.43 7.89
CA LEU A 113 2.35 10.57 7.22
C LEU A 113 2.65 9.13 7.65
N VAL A 114 1.70 8.51 8.31
CA VAL A 114 1.64 7.07 8.30
C VAL A 114 1.07 6.78 6.92
N ASP A 115 1.88 6.18 6.08
CA ASP A 115 1.43 5.83 4.75
C ASP A 115 0.25 4.88 4.92
N VAL A 116 -0.98 5.44 4.96
CA VAL A 116 -2.24 4.68 5.00
C VAL A 116 -2.50 4.01 3.66
N ASN A 117 -1.60 4.22 2.69
CA ASN A 117 -1.41 3.32 1.58
C ASN A 117 -0.67 2.03 1.97
N GLU A 118 -0.46 1.76 3.28
CA GLU A 118 -0.11 0.41 3.75
C GLU A 118 -1.29 -0.57 3.69
N ALA A 119 -2.49 -0.12 3.34
CA ALA A 119 -3.57 -1.01 2.95
C ALA A 119 -3.58 -1.16 1.42
N GLY A 120 -3.76 -2.39 0.94
CA GLY A 120 -3.77 -2.67 -0.49
C GLY A 120 -2.37 -2.80 -1.10
N THR A 121 -2.26 -2.42 -2.36
CA THR A 121 -1.03 -2.53 -3.13
C THR A 121 -0.14 -1.30 -2.91
N VAL A 122 0.86 -1.40 -2.03
CA VAL A 122 1.89 -0.38 -1.81
C VAL A 122 3.15 -0.69 -2.62
N THR A 123 4.01 0.31 -2.81
CA THR A 123 5.32 0.07 -3.42
C THR A 123 6.26 -0.62 -2.42
N ILE A 124 6.88 -1.73 -2.83
CA ILE A 124 7.85 -2.49 -2.03
C ILE A 124 9.14 -2.58 -2.82
N GLU A 125 10.22 -2.08 -2.24
CA GLU A 125 11.54 -2.14 -2.83
C GLU A 125 12.38 -3.27 -2.22
N THR A 126 13.05 -4.02 -3.10
CA THR A 126 13.97 -5.10 -2.71
C THR A 126 15.36 -4.85 -3.32
N GLU A 127 16.27 -5.78 -3.21
CA GLU A 127 17.60 -5.66 -3.82
C GLU A 127 17.52 -5.46 -5.34
N ASN A 128 16.78 -6.34 -6.03
CA ASN A 128 16.73 -6.35 -7.49
C ASN A 128 15.40 -5.82 -8.05
N LEU A 129 14.34 -5.76 -7.26
CA LEU A 129 12.99 -5.55 -7.73
C LEU A 129 12.34 -4.29 -7.13
N LEU A 130 11.43 -3.72 -7.89
CA LEU A 130 10.44 -2.76 -7.44
C LEU A 130 9.06 -3.39 -7.66
N LEU A 131 8.37 -3.72 -6.56
CA LEU A 131 7.00 -4.19 -6.61
C LEU A 131 6.10 -2.96 -6.49
N ARG A 132 5.31 -2.69 -7.52
CA ARG A 132 4.48 -1.47 -7.61
C ARG A 132 3.13 -1.75 -8.23
N ARG A 133 2.22 -0.78 -8.15
CA ARG A 133 0.97 -0.84 -8.91
C ARG A 133 1.26 -0.89 -10.42
N PHE A 134 0.42 -1.60 -11.16
CA PHE A 134 0.44 -1.53 -12.61
C PHE A 134 -0.02 -0.15 -13.08
N THR A 135 0.54 0.27 -14.21
CA THR A 135 0.08 1.42 -14.99
C THR A 135 -0.26 0.95 -16.41
N ILE A 136 -0.97 1.77 -17.16
CA ILE A 136 -1.38 1.41 -18.55
C ILE A 136 -0.16 1.22 -19.45
N GLU A 137 0.91 1.93 -19.20
CA GLU A 137 2.18 1.86 -19.93
C GLU A 137 2.86 0.50 -19.79
N ASP A 138 2.50 -0.30 -18.80
CA ASP A 138 3.05 -1.65 -18.59
C ASP A 138 2.50 -2.68 -19.57
N ALA A 139 1.45 -2.35 -20.33
CA ALA A 139 0.73 -3.31 -21.15
C ALA A 139 1.62 -3.98 -22.22
N GLU A 140 2.45 -3.21 -22.93
CA GLU A 140 3.36 -3.75 -23.92
C GLU A 140 4.41 -4.68 -23.31
N SER A 141 5.02 -4.26 -22.18
CA SER A 141 5.99 -5.08 -21.47
C SER A 141 5.36 -6.34 -20.89
N MET A 142 4.16 -6.25 -20.32
CA MET A 142 3.39 -7.39 -19.84
C MET A 142 3.11 -8.39 -20.95
N PHE A 143 2.57 -7.93 -22.07
CA PHE A 143 2.27 -8.76 -23.24
C PHE A 143 3.52 -9.46 -23.75
N LYS A 144 4.59 -8.70 -24.02
CA LYS A 144 5.87 -9.19 -24.53
C LYS A 144 6.55 -10.17 -23.60
N ASN A 145 6.62 -9.86 -22.29
CA ASN A 145 7.47 -10.58 -21.36
C ASN A 145 6.85 -11.87 -20.83
N TRP A 146 5.48 -11.94 -20.71
CA TRP A 146 4.85 -13.14 -20.16
C TRP A 146 3.41 -13.40 -20.60
N ALA A 147 2.59 -12.38 -20.89
CA ALA A 147 1.16 -12.61 -21.05
C ALA A 147 0.81 -13.31 -22.36
N SER A 148 1.60 -13.15 -23.42
CA SER A 148 1.44 -13.84 -24.71
C SER A 148 2.17 -15.18 -24.81
N ASP A 149 3.02 -15.54 -23.82
CA ASP A 149 3.84 -16.74 -23.87
C ASP A 149 3.06 -17.97 -23.36
N SER A 150 2.81 -18.93 -24.26
CA SER A 150 2.12 -20.19 -23.93
C SER A 150 2.89 -21.08 -22.95
N GLU A 151 4.23 -20.97 -22.89
CA GLU A 151 5.03 -21.72 -21.90
C GLU A 151 4.85 -21.14 -20.50
N VAL A 152 4.69 -19.82 -20.36
CA VAL A 152 4.43 -19.15 -19.10
C VAL A 152 3.01 -19.47 -18.62
N THR A 153 2.02 -19.37 -19.52
CA THR A 153 0.60 -19.57 -19.18
C THR A 153 0.18 -21.03 -19.03
N LYS A 154 1.03 -21.97 -19.44
CA LYS A 154 0.76 -23.42 -19.45
C LYS A 154 0.13 -23.97 -18.16
N TYR A 155 0.52 -23.45 -17.00
CA TYR A 155 0.07 -23.89 -15.69
C TYR A 155 -0.75 -22.83 -14.94
N LEU A 156 -1.14 -21.74 -15.66
CA LEU A 156 -1.99 -20.69 -15.13
C LEU A 156 -3.46 -20.97 -15.41
N SER A 157 -4.35 -20.24 -14.76
CA SER A 157 -5.80 -20.37 -14.92
C SER A 157 -6.35 -19.62 -16.15
N TRP A 158 -5.49 -18.93 -16.89
CA TRP A 158 -5.83 -18.12 -18.07
C TRP A 158 -4.95 -18.48 -19.26
N THR A 159 -5.46 -18.27 -20.47
CA THR A 159 -4.79 -18.54 -21.73
C THR A 159 -3.89 -17.35 -22.15
N PRO A 160 -2.89 -17.58 -23.03
CA PRO A 160 -2.10 -16.48 -23.56
C PRO A 160 -2.99 -15.38 -24.15
N HIS A 161 -2.65 -14.12 -23.85
CA HIS A 161 -3.32 -12.97 -24.45
C HIS A 161 -3.08 -12.94 -25.96
N LYS A 162 -4.09 -12.59 -26.73
CA LYS A 162 -4.05 -12.60 -28.19
C LYS A 162 -3.31 -11.38 -28.75
N ASP A 163 -3.47 -10.24 -28.07
CA ASP A 163 -2.92 -8.96 -28.45
C ASP A 163 -2.68 -8.06 -27.22
N VAL A 164 -2.10 -6.90 -27.45
CA VAL A 164 -1.83 -5.90 -26.40
C VAL A 164 -3.13 -5.31 -25.85
N ASP A 165 -4.18 -5.21 -26.67
CA ASP A 165 -5.46 -4.62 -26.24
C ASP A 165 -6.13 -5.48 -25.16
N GLU A 166 -6.04 -6.80 -25.26
CA GLU A 166 -6.49 -7.70 -24.19
C GLU A 166 -5.71 -7.45 -22.88
N THR A 167 -4.39 -7.23 -22.97
CA THR A 167 -3.55 -6.89 -21.82
C THR A 167 -3.93 -5.54 -21.23
N VAL A 168 -4.18 -4.53 -22.05
CA VAL A 168 -4.68 -3.20 -21.63
C VAL A 168 -5.98 -3.33 -20.85
N GLY A 169 -6.91 -4.19 -21.33
CA GLY A 169 -8.18 -4.47 -20.66
C GLY A 169 -7.95 -5.00 -19.22
N ILE A 170 -7.10 -5.99 -19.06
CA ILE A 170 -6.78 -6.60 -17.76
C ILE A 170 -6.12 -5.58 -16.82
N ILE A 171 -5.13 -4.83 -17.29
CA ILE A 171 -4.47 -3.80 -16.46
C ILE A 171 -5.47 -2.71 -16.06
N SER A 172 -6.36 -2.30 -16.97
CA SER A 172 -7.38 -1.28 -16.68
C SER A 172 -8.34 -1.72 -15.56
N GLU A 173 -8.69 -3.01 -15.50
CA GLU A 173 -9.46 -3.57 -14.39
C GLU A 173 -8.68 -3.49 -13.06
N TRP A 174 -7.41 -3.91 -13.06
CA TRP A 174 -6.57 -3.83 -11.85
C TRP A 174 -6.39 -2.40 -11.34
N ILE A 175 -6.21 -1.42 -12.25
CA ILE A 175 -6.09 0.00 -11.89
C ILE A 175 -7.35 0.49 -11.18
N LYS A 176 -8.54 0.13 -11.65
CA LYS A 176 -9.82 0.49 -10.99
C LYS A 176 -9.95 -0.10 -9.58
N GLU A 177 -9.37 -1.28 -9.37
CA GLU A 177 -9.43 -1.98 -8.10
C GLU A 177 -8.42 -1.46 -7.06
N TYR A 178 -7.44 -0.63 -7.43
CA TYR A 178 -6.43 -0.11 -6.49
C TYR A 178 -6.98 0.90 -5.46
N ASP A 179 -8.20 1.39 -5.63
CA ASP A 179 -8.90 2.20 -4.62
C ASP A 179 -9.45 1.32 -3.46
N ASP A 180 -9.53 0.00 -3.68
CA ASP A 180 -9.89 -0.95 -2.63
C ASP A 180 -8.67 -1.23 -1.74
N PRO A 181 -8.74 -0.92 -0.42
CA PRO A 181 -7.65 -1.17 0.52
C PRO A 181 -7.36 -2.67 0.74
N ASP A 182 -8.26 -3.55 0.34
CA ASP A 182 -8.08 -5.00 0.40
C ASP A 182 -7.57 -5.59 -0.94
N ARG A 183 -7.19 -4.73 -1.91
CA ARG A 183 -6.60 -5.16 -3.20
C ARG A 183 -5.08 -5.24 -3.12
N TYR A 184 -4.54 -6.41 -3.43
CA TYR A 184 -3.12 -6.73 -3.34
C TYR A 184 -2.65 -7.32 -4.68
N GLN A 185 -2.20 -6.46 -5.62
CA GLN A 185 -1.75 -6.87 -6.96
C GLN A 185 -0.58 -6.01 -7.41
N TRP A 186 0.60 -6.61 -7.56
CA TRP A 186 1.84 -5.93 -7.94
C TRP A 186 2.34 -6.34 -9.31
N ALA A 187 2.85 -5.38 -10.06
CA ALA A 187 3.84 -5.59 -11.10
C ALA A 187 5.18 -5.90 -10.43
N ILE A 188 5.90 -6.89 -10.92
CA ILE A 188 7.28 -7.19 -10.54
C ILE A 188 8.18 -6.48 -11.56
N GLU A 189 8.66 -5.28 -11.23
CA GLU A 189 9.60 -4.55 -12.07
C GLU A 189 11.03 -4.95 -11.73
N LEU A 190 11.84 -5.26 -12.75
CA LEU A 190 13.27 -5.50 -12.60
C LEU A 190 14.03 -4.19 -12.73
N LYS A 191 14.63 -3.70 -11.63
CA LYS A 191 15.31 -2.41 -11.55
C LYS A 191 16.37 -2.20 -12.62
N SER A 192 17.11 -3.24 -12.99
CA SER A 192 18.22 -3.13 -13.97
C SER A 192 17.79 -2.79 -15.38
N ILE A 193 16.50 -2.99 -15.72
CA ILE A 193 15.93 -2.69 -17.04
C ILE A 193 14.72 -1.77 -16.95
N SER A 194 14.24 -1.47 -15.74
CA SER A 194 13.04 -0.65 -15.48
C SER A 194 11.80 -1.13 -16.25
N GLU A 195 11.64 -2.45 -16.39
CA GLU A 195 10.50 -3.08 -17.07
C GLU A 195 9.83 -4.10 -16.12
N PRO A 196 8.48 -4.23 -16.13
CA PRO A 196 7.80 -5.32 -15.46
C PRO A 196 8.15 -6.65 -16.15
N ILE A 197 8.51 -7.63 -15.33
CA ILE A 197 8.92 -8.97 -15.74
C ILE A 197 7.94 -10.06 -15.29
N GLY A 198 6.91 -9.68 -14.53
CA GLY A 198 5.91 -10.59 -13.97
C GLY A 198 4.90 -9.88 -13.09
N SER A 199 4.07 -10.67 -12.43
CA SER A 199 3.10 -10.19 -11.45
C SER A 199 3.00 -11.11 -10.23
N ILE A 200 2.59 -10.52 -9.09
CA ILE A 200 2.31 -11.25 -7.84
C ILE A 200 1.16 -10.56 -7.12
N GLY A 201 0.25 -11.33 -6.49
CA GLY A 201 -0.86 -10.74 -5.76
C GLY A 201 -1.65 -11.73 -4.95
N VAL A 202 -2.60 -11.24 -4.17
CA VAL A 202 -3.61 -12.05 -3.47
C VAL A 202 -4.74 -12.35 -4.45
N VAL A 203 -4.88 -13.60 -4.84
CA VAL A 203 -5.89 -14.05 -5.82
C VAL A 203 -7.25 -14.32 -5.17
N ARG A 204 -7.26 -14.62 -3.88
CA ARG A 204 -8.46 -14.67 -3.04
C ARG A 204 -8.11 -14.62 -1.56
N TYR A 205 -9.01 -14.12 -0.74
CA TYR A 205 -8.86 -14.14 0.71
C TYR A 205 -10.21 -14.46 1.39
N ALA A 206 -10.12 -15.01 2.60
CA ALA A 206 -11.25 -15.27 3.47
C ALA A 206 -11.04 -14.50 4.77
N LYS A 207 -11.75 -13.37 4.93
CA LYS A 207 -11.58 -12.43 6.05
C LYS A 207 -11.87 -13.11 7.40
N GLU A 208 -12.97 -13.90 7.48
CA GLU A 208 -13.33 -14.64 8.71
C GLU A 208 -12.29 -15.70 9.10
N LYS A 209 -11.51 -16.20 8.14
CA LYS A 209 -10.46 -17.20 8.37
C LYS A 209 -9.06 -16.58 8.48
N GLN A 210 -8.95 -15.27 8.34
CA GLN A 210 -7.68 -14.56 8.29
C GLN A 210 -6.66 -15.25 7.36
N SER A 211 -7.14 -15.69 6.17
CA SER A 211 -6.37 -16.50 5.23
C SER A 211 -6.39 -15.91 3.83
N ALA A 212 -5.22 -15.85 3.18
CA ALA A 212 -5.05 -15.36 1.82
C ALA A 212 -4.32 -16.38 0.94
N GLU A 213 -4.73 -16.48 -0.34
CA GLU A 213 -4.04 -17.24 -1.37
C GLU A 213 -3.23 -16.29 -2.25
N ILE A 214 -1.92 -16.52 -2.38
CA ILE A 214 -1.04 -15.76 -3.27
C ILE A 214 -0.89 -16.52 -4.59
N GLY A 215 -0.96 -15.75 -5.69
CA GLY A 215 -0.60 -16.18 -7.04
C GLY A 215 0.51 -15.31 -7.62
N TYR A 216 1.33 -15.89 -8.47
CA TYR A 216 2.41 -15.19 -9.17
C TYR A 216 2.71 -15.83 -10.53
N CYS A 217 3.22 -15.02 -11.43
CA CYS A 217 3.84 -15.47 -12.68
C CYS A 217 5.01 -14.58 -13.03
N ILE A 218 5.95 -15.10 -13.80
CA ILE A 218 7.12 -14.36 -14.28
C ILE A 218 7.51 -14.83 -15.69
N GLY A 219 7.96 -13.90 -16.51
CA GLY A 219 8.40 -14.17 -17.88
C GLY A 219 9.50 -15.21 -17.94
N LYS A 220 9.47 -16.05 -18.99
CA LYS A 220 10.39 -17.18 -19.19
C LYS A 220 11.86 -16.76 -19.21
N ALA A 221 12.18 -15.58 -19.76
CA ALA A 221 13.54 -15.04 -19.79
C ALA A 221 14.13 -14.76 -18.40
N PHE A 222 13.28 -14.71 -17.36
CA PHE A 222 13.63 -14.36 -15.98
C PHE A 222 13.57 -15.56 -15.03
N TRP A 223 13.28 -16.77 -15.53
CA TRP A 223 13.26 -17.98 -14.74
C TRP A 223 14.64 -18.33 -14.15
N HIS A 224 14.65 -19.04 -13.03
CA HIS A 224 15.84 -19.53 -12.33
C HIS A 224 16.82 -18.46 -11.81
N LYS A 225 16.44 -17.18 -11.83
CA LYS A 225 17.26 -16.07 -11.35
C LYS A 225 16.95 -15.65 -9.89
N GLY A 226 15.96 -16.28 -9.25
CA GLY A 226 15.59 -15.99 -7.86
C GLY A 226 14.54 -14.89 -7.67
N TYR A 227 14.24 -14.12 -8.69
CA TYR A 227 13.34 -12.96 -8.61
C TYR A 227 11.95 -13.28 -8.05
N THR A 228 11.35 -14.40 -8.45
CA THR A 228 10.03 -14.79 -7.94
C THR A 228 10.05 -15.08 -6.43
N SER A 229 11.11 -15.72 -5.92
CA SER A 229 11.27 -15.96 -4.48
C SER A 229 11.52 -14.65 -3.73
N GLU A 230 12.31 -13.74 -4.30
CA GLU A 230 12.56 -12.40 -3.74
C GLU A 230 11.24 -11.61 -3.63
N ALA A 231 10.44 -11.58 -4.69
CA ALA A 231 9.13 -10.93 -4.71
C ALA A 231 8.16 -11.56 -3.67
N LEU A 232 8.11 -12.90 -3.61
CA LEU A 232 7.21 -13.61 -2.69
C LEU A 232 7.59 -13.32 -1.22
N VAL A 233 8.88 -13.35 -0.86
CA VAL A 233 9.34 -13.00 0.50
C VAL A 233 8.97 -11.56 0.85
N ALA A 234 9.16 -10.61 -0.07
CA ALA A 234 8.81 -9.20 0.16
C ALA A 234 7.30 -9.01 0.38
N VAL A 235 6.46 -9.70 -0.42
CA VAL A 235 4.99 -9.65 -0.27
C VAL A 235 4.52 -10.33 1.02
N LEU A 236 5.11 -11.47 1.41
CA LEU A 236 4.80 -12.13 2.68
C LEU A 236 5.12 -11.22 3.88
N ASN A 237 6.31 -10.57 3.87
CA ASN A 237 6.71 -9.59 4.88
C ASN A 237 5.69 -8.45 4.99
N TYR A 238 5.28 -7.89 3.85
CA TYR A 238 4.30 -6.82 3.82
C TYR A 238 2.95 -7.27 4.37
N LEU A 239 2.40 -8.36 3.84
CA LEU A 239 1.07 -8.83 4.23
C LEU A 239 0.98 -9.20 5.72
N PHE A 240 1.99 -9.84 6.30
CA PHE A 240 2.00 -10.14 7.73
C PHE A 240 2.15 -8.90 8.62
N LYS A 241 2.76 -7.81 8.12
CA LYS A 241 2.85 -6.54 8.85
C LYS A 241 1.59 -5.68 8.72
N ALA A 242 1.03 -5.61 7.51
CA ALA A 242 -0.01 -4.64 7.16
C ALA A 242 -1.45 -5.19 7.31
N THR A 243 -1.63 -6.49 7.47
CA THR A 243 -2.95 -7.14 7.55
C THR A 243 -3.07 -8.06 8.76
N ASP A 244 -4.29 -8.54 9.03
CA ASP A 244 -4.57 -9.54 10.07
C ASP A 244 -4.47 -10.98 9.55
N PHE A 245 -3.88 -11.23 8.38
CA PHE A 245 -3.75 -12.59 7.88
C PHE A 245 -2.90 -13.43 8.84
N ASN A 246 -3.49 -14.54 9.28
CA ASN A 246 -2.79 -15.53 10.10
C ASN A 246 -2.14 -16.62 9.24
N ARG A 247 -2.71 -16.88 8.05
CA ARG A 247 -2.26 -17.93 7.13
C ARG A 247 -2.20 -17.41 5.71
N ILE A 248 -1.04 -17.52 5.07
CA ILE A 248 -0.88 -17.24 3.65
C ILE A 248 -0.48 -18.54 2.95
N PHE A 249 -1.16 -18.87 1.87
CA PHE A 249 -0.90 -20.11 1.13
C PHE A 249 -0.83 -19.85 -0.38
N ALA A 250 -0.22 -20.77 -1.08
CA ALA A 250 -0.18 -20.79 -2.53
C ALA A 250 -0.37 -22.22 -3.04
N ARG A 251 -0.88 -22.35 -4.25
CA ARG A 251 -1.10 -23.63 -4.90
C ARG A 251 -0.44 -23.66 -6.26
N HIS A 252 0.02 -24.83 -6.67
CA HIS A 252 0.52 -25.03 -8.02
C HIS A 252 0.09 -26.39 -8.59
N ASP A 253 -0.03 -26.47 -9.91
CA ASP A 253 -0.19 -27.74 -10.60
C ASP A 253 0.99 -28.65 -10.27
N VAL A 254 0.73 -29.90 -9.91
CA VAL A 254 1.79 -30.88 -9.58
C VAL A 254 2.80 -31.05 -10.72
N ARG A 255 2.40 -30.75 -11.95
CA ARG A 255 3.25 -30.77 -13.15
C ARG A 255 4.20 -29.57 -13.24
N ASN A 256 4.02 -28.55 -12.36
CA ASN A 256 4.90 -27.37 -12.26
C ASN A 256 5.73 -27.37 -10.96
N PRO A 257 6.72 -28.26 -10.81
CA PRO A 257 7.50 -28.35 -9.59
C PRO A 257 8.34 -27.09 -9.29
N ASN A 258 8.60 -26.26 -10.30
CA ASN A 258 9.39 -25.04 -10.09
C ASN A 258 8.61 -23.99 -9.28
N SER A 259 7.29 -23.89 -9.44
CA SER A 259 6.45 -23.05 -8.57
C SER A 259 6.51 -23.51 -7.10
N GLY A 260 6.46 -24.83 -6.86
CA GLY A 260 6.64 -25.38 -5.52
C GLY A 260 8.00 -25.06 -4.89
N LYS A 261 9.09 -25.11 -5.69
CA LYS A 261 10.44 -24.73 -5.21
C LYS A 261 10.51 -23.25 -4.80
N VAL A 262 9.81 -22.37 -5.51
CA VAL A 262 9.70 -20.93 -5.14
C VAL A 262 9.03 -20.81 -3.77
N MET A 263 7.90 -21.48 -3.55
CA MET A 263 7.18 -21.45 -2.28
C MET A 263 8.05 -21.94 -1.12
N LEU A 264 8.69 -23.10 -1.27
CA LEU A 264 9.57 -23.67 -0.24
C LEU A 264 10.77 -22.77 0.06
N LYS A 265 11.39 -22.18 -0.98
CA LYS A 265 12.53 -21.25 -0.82
C LYS A 265 12.12 -19.97 -0.10
N SER A 266 10.84 -19.59 -0.19
CA SER A 266 10.29 -18.40 0.49
C SER A 266 9.79 -18.69 1.92
N GLY A 267 10.10 -19.86 2.49
CA GLY A 267 9.75 -20.21 3.87
C GLY A 267 8.40 -20.93 4.03
N MET A 268 7.63 -21.08 2.95
CA MET A 268 6.38 -21.83 3.03
C MET A 268 6.62 -23.33 3.23
N LYS A 269 5.70 -24.02 3.90
CA LYS A 269 5.74 -25.48 4.16
C LYS A 269 4.73 -26.19 3.27
N TYR A 270 5.13 -27.34 2.72
CA TYR A 270 4.23 -28.22 1.97
C TYR A 270 3.20 -28.86 2.90
N GLU A 271 1.91 -28.76 2.56
CA GLU A 271 0.82 -29.32 3.35
C GLU A 271 0.23 -30.61 2.74
N GLY A 272 0.30 -30.73 1.41
CA GLY A 272 -0.26 -31.89 0.72
C GLY A 272 -0.66 -31.59 -0.72
N THR A 273 -1.21 -32.61 -1.37
CA THR A 273 -1.74 -32.55 -2.73
C THR A 273 -3.24 -32.82 -2.75
N LEU A 274 -4.00 -31.88 -3.28
CA LEU A 274 -5.42 -31.98 -3.53
C LEU A 274 -5.63 -32.60 -4.92
N ARG A 275 -6.16 -33.82 -4.98
CA ARG A 275 -6.37 -34.52 -6.24
C ARG A 275 -7.53 -33.92 -7.02
N GLU A 276 -7.34 -33.65 -8.31
CA GLU A 276 -8.34 -33.08 -9.24
C GLU A 276 -9.10 -31.86 -8.69
N ALA A 277 -8.40 -30.99 -7.93
CA ALA A 277 -9.00 -29.85 -7.23
C ALA A 277 -8.96 -28.54 -8.02
N GLY A 278 -8.47 -28.57 -9.25
CA GLY A 278 -8.43 -27.40 -10.14
C GLY A 278 -8.72 -27.77 -11.58
N LEU A 279 -8.82 -26.72 -12.41
CA LEU A 279 -8.89 -26.85 -13.86
C LEU A 279 -7.69 -26.11 -14.46
N SER A 280 -7.08 -26.69 -15.48
CA SER A 280 -6.12 -26.01 -16.34
C SER A 280 -6.82 -24.96 -17.19
N ASN A 281 -6.06 -24.12 -17.87
CA ASN A 281 -6.61 -23.17 -18.85
C ASN A 281 -7.25 -23.85 -20.08
N SER A 282 -6.99 -25.14 -20.30
CA SER A 282 -7.66 -25.98 -21.33
C SER A 282 -8.89 -26.73 -20.80
N GLY A 283 -9.24 -26.56 -19.51
CA GLY A 283 -10.39 -27.23 -18.88
C GLY A 283 -10.10 -28.64 -18.37
N GLU A 284 -8.86 -29.13 -18.38
CA GLU A 284 -8.48 -30.41 -17.80
C GLU A 284 -8.51 -30.35 -16.27
N LYS A 285 -8.95 -31.42 -15.62
CA LYS A 285 -8.82 -31.59 -14.17
C LYS A 285 -7.34 -31.76 -13.80
N ILE A 286 -6.89 -30.94 -12.85
CA ILE A 286 -5.51 -30.96 -12.36
C ILE A 286 -5.45 -31.16 -10.86
N SER A 287 -4.40 -31.83 -10.41
CA SER A 287 -4.08 -31.92 -8.98
C SER A 287 -3.21 -30.77 -8.56
N LEU A 288 -3.50 -30.18 -7.38
CA LEU A 288 -2.85 -29.00 -6.87
C LEU A 288 -2.06 -29.33 -5.60
N SER A 289 -0.77 -29.09 -5.61
CA SER A 289 0.05 -29.06 -4.40
C SER A 289 -0.15 -27.74 -3.67
N VAL A 290 -0.25 -27.82 -2.34
CA VAL A 290 -0.50 -26.67 -1.45
C VAL A 290 0.72 -26.45 -0.57
N CYS A 291 1.21 -25.21 -0.52
CA CYS A 291 2.17 -24.77 0.47
C CYS A 291 1.60 -23.56 1.23
N SER A 292 1.93 -23.44 2.50
CA SER A 292 1.48 -22.33 3.34
C SER A 292 2.54 -21.89 4.33
N ILE A 293 2.30 -20.73 4.93
CA ILE A 293 3.06 -20.21 6.06
C ILE A 293 2.10 -19.52 7.03
N LEU A 294 2.32 -19.71 8.32
CA LEU A 294 1.57 -19.07 9.39
C LEU A 294 2.31 -17.83 9.89
N ARG A 295 1.56 -16.86 10.39
CA ARG A 295 2.14 -15.67 11.02
C ARG A 295 3.17 -16.01 12.10
N SER A 296 2.86 -16.98 12.97
CA SER A 296 3.74 -17.44 14.03
C SER A 296 5.00 -18.17 13.56
N GLU A 297 5.10 -18.46 12.27
CA GLU A 297 6.28 -19.10 11.65
C GLU A 297 7.15 -18.08 10.90
N TRP A 298 6.62 -16.84 10.72
CA TRP A 298 7.29 -15.78 10.00
C TRP A 298 8.11 -14.85 10.89
N GLU A 299 7.88 -14.83 12.21
CA GLU A 299 8.56 -14.00 13.21
C GLU A 299 10.03 -14.38 13.43
#